data_e2c27550c274a6ddcbc52866833ec271
#
_entry.id   e2c27550c274a6ddcbc52866833ec271
#
_cell.length_a   1.000
_cell.length_b   1.000
_cell.length_c   1.000
_cell.angle_alpha   90.00
_cell.angle_beta   90.00
_cell.angle_gamma   90.00
#
_symmetry.space_group_name_H-M   'P 1'
#
loop_
_entity.id
_entity.type
_entity.pdbx_description
1 polymer ?
#
loop_
_entity_poly.entity_id
_entity_poly.type
_entity_poly.pdbx_seq_one_letter_code
_entity_poly.pdbx_strand_id
1 'polypeptide(L)'
;MARRTATTLLPPAVWQSLTFEWLWVYHGHVPRLEEWSAEITVPAGWFWVEKGQARIQADGRGIIVKAGQSFFTAPGTRRQWFAAGTRLLSVGFRCQWPDGMPVFGAGLNVAHGCTKTPRLLEATQALFLAVHGRKKEITYHEGIASASRSISDWCKHEAAFRHWFSVYVSTLERLGIAPQERASTQNRRLDELLRGLNDWPLDQPLKLTLLESGSQLSARHIHDLLRSQLGMTALAWLERRRLDAARQRLTSEDTALKEIAFALGFRHPPHFTAWFKRHTGMTPTAFREVGGISGA
;
A
#
# COMPACT_ATOMS: atom_id res chain seq x y z
N MET A 1 -10.14 -20.40 27.68
CA MET A 1 -9.25 -19.34 28.24
C MET A 1 -8.30 -18.89 27.12
N ALA A 2 -8.60 -17.77 26.45
CA ALA A 2 -7.73 -17.19 25.41
C ALA A 2 -6.52 -16.54 26.12
N ARG A 3 -5.32 -17.01 25.78
CA ARG A 3 -4.08 -16.34 26.20
C ARG A 3 -4.09 -14.91 25.65
N ARG A 4 -4.23 -13.92 26.52
CA ARG A 4 -3.85 -12.55 26.22
C ARG A 4 -2.36 -12.57 25.87
N THR A 5 -2.05 -12.49 24.59
CA THR A 5 -0.67 -12.20 24.14
C THR A 5 -0.30 -10.85 24.76
N ALA A 6 0.73 -10.85 25.59
CA ALA A 6 1.27 -9.62 26.15
C ALA A 6 1.69 -8.73 24.98
N THR A 7 0.99 -7.60 24.80
CA THR A 7 1.38 -6.61 23.81
C THR A 7 2.75 -6.12 24.21
N THR A 8 3.77 -6.50 23.45
CA THR A 8 5.14 -6.00 23.65
C THR A 8 5.09 -4.49 23.44
N LEU A 9 5.34 -3.71 24.49
CA LEU A 9 5.41 -2.26 24.40
C LEU A 9 6.63 -1.89 23.56
N LEU A 10 6.41 -1.50 22.32
CA LEU A 10 7.48 -1.03 21.45
C LEU A 10 7.83 0.42 21.80
N PRO A 11 9.13 0.78 21.83
CA PRO A 11 9.54 2.16 22.05
C PRO A 11 8.95 3.12 21.02
N PRO A 12 8.67 4.39 21.37
CA PRO A 12 8.14 5.39 20.43
C PRO A 12 8.97 5.53 19.14
N ALA A 13 10.28 5.40 19.21
CA ALA A 13 11.17 5.44 18.04
C ALA A 13 10.86 4.34 17.01
N VAL A 14 10.39 3.17 17.45
CA VAL A 14 10.00 2.07 16.56
C VAL A 14 8.73 2.45 15.78
N TRP A 15 7.75 3.06 16.46
CA TRP A 15 6.54 3.55 15.80
C TRP A 15 6.81 4.70 14.84
N GLN A 16 7.78 5.57 15.15
CA GLN A 16 8.22 6.67 14.28
C GLN A 16 8.98 6.19 13.04
N SER A 17 9.51 4.96 13.06
CA SER A 17 10.21 4.37 11.92
C SER A 17 9.28 3.76 10.87
N LEU A 18 7.98 3.69 11.13
CA LEU A 18 7.01 3.17 10.17
C LEU A 18 6.93 4.07 8.93
N THR A 19 6.94 3.44 7.76
CA THR A 19 6.47 4.10 6.55
C THR A 19 4.96 4.20 6.62
N PHE A 20 4.44 5.42 6.60
CA PHE A 20 3.03 5.69 6.73
C PHE A 20 2.59 6.72 5.71
N GLU A 21 1.80 6.28 4.73
CA GLU A 21 1.40 7.07 3.58
C GLU A 21 -0.06 6.76 3.22
N TRP A 22 -0.89 7.78 3.04
CA TRP A 22 -2.20 7.61 2.43
C TRP A 22 -2.08 7.74 0.91
N LEU A 23 -2.84 6.93 0.18
CA LEU A 23 -2.72 6.85 -1.27
C LEU A 23 -3.96 7.42 -1.96
N TRP A 24 -5.14 7.16 -1.41
CA TRP A 24 -6.41 7.71 -1.91
C TRP A 24 -7.49 7.67 -0.85
N VAL A 25 -8.45 8.56 -0.98
CA VAL A 25 -9.80 8.45 -0.45
C VAL A 25 -10.77 8.70 -1.61
N TYR A 26 -11.68 7.78 -1.83
CA TYR A 26 -12.54 7.73 -3.00
C TYR A 26 -13.98 7.44 -2.61
N HIS A 27 -14.94 8.14 -3.21
CA HIS A 27 -16.37 7.83 -3.13
C HIS A 27 -17.02 8.03 -4.48
N GLY A 28 -17.56 6.97 -5.05
CA GLY A 28 -18.20 7.05 -6.36
C GLY A 28 -18.41 5.69 -7.02
N HIS A 29 -18.77 5.75 -8.29
CA HIS A 29 -18.98 4.57 -9.12
C HIS A 29 -17.66 3.95 -9.54
N VAL A 30 -17.55 2.64 -9.36
CA VAL A 30 -16.42 1.87 -9.89
C VAL A 30 -16.72 1.48 -11.33
N PRO A 31 -15.77 1.59 -12.26
CA PRO A 31 -15.93 1.07 -13.60
C PRO A 31 -16.32 -0.40 -13.59
N ARG A 32 -17.23 -0.79 -14.44
CA ARG A 32 -17.60 -2.19 -14.63
C ARG A 32 -16.38 -2.95 -15.16
N LEU A 33 -15.99 -3.98 -14.46
CA LEU A 33 -15.08 -4.99 -15.00
C LEU A 33 -15.97 -6.15 -15.49
N GLU A 34 -16.07 -6.35 -16.81
CA GLU A 34 -16.89 -7.41 -17.40
C GLU A 34 -16.36 -8.79 -17.04
N GLU A 35 -15.06 -8.90 -16.89
CA GLU A 35 -14.35 -10.09 -16.46
C GLU A 35 -13.56 -9.84 -15.17
N TRP A 36 -13.06 -10.92 -14.55
CA TRP A 36 -12.11 -10.80 -13.46
C TRP A 36 -10.89 -9.97 -13.91
N SER A 37 -10.48 -9.02 -13.07
CA SER A 37 -9.23 -8.31 -13.32
C SER A 37 -8.07 -9.30 -13.52
N ALA A 38 -7.06 -8.88 -14.26
CA ALA A 38 -5.75 -9.52 -14.13
C ALA A 38 -5.34 -9.51 -12.64
N GLU A 39 -4.39 -10.34 -12.29
CA GLU A 39 -3.84 -10.32 -10.94
C GLU A 39 -3.16 -8.97 -10.68
N ILE A 40 -3.64 -8.25 -9.68
CA ILE A 40 -3.15 -6.92 -9.33
C ILE A 40 -2.52 -6.94 -7.94
N THR A 41 -1.48 -6.15 -7.73
CA THR A 41 -0.91 -5.91 -6.41
C THR A 41 -1.54 -4.67 -5.81
N VAL A 42 -2.16 -4.82 -4.65
CA VAL A 42 -2.84 -3.74 -3.95
C VAL A 42 -2.16 -3.40 -2.63
N PRO A 43 -2.21 -2.15 -2.18
CA PRO A 43 -1.80 -1.77 -0.84
C PRO A 43 -2.82 -2.22 0.21
N ALA A 44 -2.53 -1.96 1.48
CA ALA A 44 -3.54 -2.03 2.52
C ALA A 44 -4.67 -1.04 2.25
N GLY A 45 -5.87 -1.37 2.69
CA GLY A 45 -7.01 -0.48 2.50
C GLY A 45 -8.27 -0.98 3.17
N TRP A 46 -9.27 -0.16 3.02
CA TRP A 46 -10.62 -0.46 3.44
C TRP A 46 -11.60 0.11 2.41
N PHE A 47 -12.66 -0.62 2.12
CA PHE A 47 -13.77 -0.08 1.35
C PHE A 47 -15.12 -0.56 1.90
N TRP A 48 -16.11 0.26 1.67
CA TRP A 48 -17.52 -0.04 1.93
C TRP A 48 -18.28 -0.03 0.63
N VAL A 49 -19.09 -1.07 0.42
CA VAL A 49 -19.99 -1.16 -0.74
C VAL A 49 -21.31 -0.45 -0.38
N GLU A 50 -21.50 0.72 -0.96
CA GLU A 50 -22.75 1.47 -0.80
C GLU A 50 -23.88 0.84 -1.63
N LYS A 51 -23.57 0.48 -2.88
CA LYS A 51 -24.51 -0.13 -3.84
C LYS A 51 -23.76 -1.17 -4.68
N GLY A 52 -24.50 -2.23 -5.10
CA GLY A 52 -23.92 -3.28 -5.92
C GLY A 52 -23.19 -4.35 -5.12
N GLN A 53 -22.16 -4.91 -5.71
CA GLN A 53 -21.31 -5.92 -5.07
C GLN A 53 -19.92 -5.99 -5.67
N ALA A 54 -18.98 -6.43 -4.87
CA ALA A 54 -17.62 -6.78 -5.28
C ALA A 54 -17.36 -8.28 -5.07
N ARG A 55 -16.54 -8.87 -5.94
CA ARG A 55 -15.96 -10.20 -5.74
C ARG A 55 -14.46 -10.07 -5.70
N ILE A 56 -13.86 -10.64 -4.68
CA ILE A 56 -12.42 -10.59 -4.45
C ILE A 56 -11.91 -12.03 -4.39
N GLN A 57 -10.82 -12.32 -5.09
CA GLN A 57 -10.09 -13.56 -4.97
C GLN A 57 -8.69 -13.25 -4.45
N ALA A 58 -8.42 -13.64 -3.22
CA ALA A 58 -7.15 -13.46 -2.54
C ALA A 58 -6.85 -14.69 -1.67
N ASP A 59 -5.59 -15.03 -1.51
CA ASP A 59 -5.13 -16.15 -0.66
C ASP A 59 -5.86 -17.47 -0.97
N GLY A 60 -6.15 -17.72 -2.26
CA GLY A 60 -6.89 -18.91 -2.72
C GLY A 60 -8.38 -18.92 -2.36
N ARG A 61 -8.94 -17.83 -1.82
CA ARG A 61 -10.33 -17.73 -1.38
C ARG A 61 -11.10 -16.73 -2.21
N GLY A 62 -12.35 -17.07 -2.56
CA GLY A 62 -13.32 -16.16 -3.18
C GLY A 62 -14.20 -15.53 -2.10
N ILE A 63 -14.28 -14.20 -2.10
CA ILE A 63 -15.05 -13.42 -1.13
C ILE A 63 -16.03 -12.53 -1.90
N ILE A 64 -17.30 -12.51 -1.50
CA ILE A 64 -18.32 -11.62 -2.02
C ILE A 64 -18.60 -10.55 -0.97
N VAL A 65 -18.49 -9.29 -1.37
CA VAL A 65 -18.82 -8.13 -0.54
C VAL A 65 -20.06 -7.47 -1.12
N LYS A 66 -21.16 -7.49 -0.37
CA LYS A 66 -22.46 -6.96 -0.78
C LYS A 66 -22.67 -5.54 -0.30
N ALA A 67 -23.67 -4.86 -0.85
CA ALA A 67 -24.12 -3.57 -0.36
C ALA A 67 -24.35 -3.62 1.17
N GLY A 68 -23.95 -2.57 1.88
CA GLY A 68 -23.97 -2.50 3.33
C GLY A 68 -22.83 -3.23 4.04
N GLN A 69 -21.89 -3.84 3.32
CA GLN A 69 -20.72 -4.48 3.88
C GLN A 69 -19.45 -3.66 3.60
N SER A 70 -18.49 -3.76 4.52
CA SER A 70 -17.13 -3.25 4.35
C SER A 70 -16.15 -4.41 4.18
N PHE A 71 -15.02 -4.12 3.56
CA PHE A 71 -13.94 -5.07 3.31
C PHE A 71 -12.61 -4.49 3.75
N PHE A 72 -11.86 -5.26 4.51
CA PHE A 72 -10.51 -4.92 4.96
C PHE A 72 -9.51 -5.61 4.05
N THR A 73 -8.79 -4.81 3.28
CA THR A 73 -7.84 -5.30 2.27
C THR A 73 -6.48 -5.56 2.89
N ALA A 74 -5.97 -6.78 2.75
CA ALA A 74 -4.55 -7.06 2.98
C ALA A 74 -3.70 -6.53 1.81
N PRO A 75 -2.50 -6.00 2.06
CA PRO A 75 -1.56 -5.72 1.00
C PRO A 75 -1.11 -7.02 0.34
N GLY A 76 -0.96 -7.02 -0.97
CA GLY A 76 -0.57 -8.20 -1.73
C GLY A 76 -1.31 -8.35 -3.04
N THR A 77 -1.23 -9.53 -3.64
CA THR A 77 -1.80 -9.83 -4.95
C THR A 77 -3.22 -10.35 -4.83
N ARG A 78 -4.12 -9.85 -5.67
CA ARG A 78 -5.51 -10.32 -5.74
C ARG A 78 -6.10 -10.14 -7.13
N ARG A 79 -7.21 -10.82 -7.38
CA ARG A 79 -8.14 -10.53 -8.48
C ARG A 79 -9.40 -9.90 -7.91
N GLN A 80 -10.02 -9.00 -8.65
CA GLN A 80 -11.26 -8.36 -8.23
C GLN A 80 -12.22 -8.17 -9.40
N TRP A 81 -13.50 -8.07 -9.07
CA TRP A 81 -14.58 -7.81 -10.01
C TRP A 81 -15.65 -6.98 -9.31
N PHE A 82 -16.25 -6.06 -10.05
CA PHE A 82 -17.32 -5.21 -9.57
C PHE A 82 -18.53 -5.31 -10.50
N ALA A 83 -19.71 -5.47 -9.92
CA ALA A 83 -20.96 -5.46 -10.71
C ALA A 83 -21.20 -4.08 -11.32
N ALA A 84 -21.94 -4.03 -12.42
CA ALA A 84 -22.33 -2.77 -13.04
C ALA A 84 -23.07 -1.87 -12.04
N GLY A 85 -22.71 -0.58 -11.99
CA GLY A 85 -23.29 0.40 -11.08
C GLY A 85 -22.89 0.25 -9.62
N THR A 86 -21.83 -0.53 -9.32
CA THR A 86 -21.28 -0.60 -7.96
C THR A 86 -20.73 0.75 -7.54
N ARG A 87 -21.07 1.17 -6.31
CA ARG A 87 -20.55 2.36 -5.66
C ARG A 87 -19.79 1.99 -4.40
N LEU A 88 -18.61 2.58 -4.24
CA LEU A 88 -17.73 2.35 -3.11
C LEU A 88 -17.35 3.66 -2.44
N LEU A 89 -17.18 3.58 -1.13
CA LEU A 89 -16.36 4.51 -0.36
C LEU A 89 -15.09 3.75 0.05
N SER A 90 -13.91 4.23 -0.33
CA SER A 90 -12.65 3.48 -0.23
C SER A 90 -11.50 4.35 0.24
N VAL A 91 -10.62 3.77 1.04
CA VAL A 91 -9.34 4.36 1.44
C VAL A 91 -8.23 3.35 1.20
N GLY A 92 -7.17 3.79 0.53
CA GLY A 92 -5.94 3.01 0.36
C GLY A 92 -4.76 3.70 1.03
N PHE A 93 -3.89 2.91 1.63
CA PHE A 93 -2.74 3.43 2.36
C PHE A 93 -1.59 2.42 2.42
N ARG A 94 -0.41 2.89 2.77
CA ARG A 94 0.73 2.07 3.20
C ARG A 94 0.96 2.26 4.68
N CYS A 95 1.17 1.15 5.37
CA CYS A 95 1.67 1.13 6.72
C CYS A 95 2.62 -0.06 6.83
N GLN A 96 3.91 0.21 6.81
CA GLN A 96 4.95 -0.80 6.70
C GLN A 96 6.07 -0.55 7.72
N TRP A 97 6.64 -1.62 8.17
CA TRP A 97 7.89 -1.59 8.91
C TRP A 97 9.04 -1.09 8.01
N PRO A 98 10.17 -0.64 8.57
CA PRO A 98 11.34 -0.23 7.78
C PRO A 98 11.85 -1.29 6.80
N ASP A 99 11.56 -2.56 7.06
CA ASP A 99 11.86 -3.68 6.18
C ASP A 99 10.83 -3.86 5.04
N GLY A 100 9.87 -2.94 4.91
CA GLY A 100 8.83 -2.98 3.90
C GLY A 100 7.75 -4.04 4.14
N MET A 101 7.82 -4.79 5.26
CA MET A 101 6.76 -5.70 5.63
C MET A 101 5.55 -4.92 6.15
N PRO A 102 4.33 -5.31 5.76
CA PRO A 102 3.13 -4.63 6.23
C PRO A 102 2.95 -4.82 7.74
N VAL A 103 2.48 -3.76 8.41
CA VAL A 103 2.14 -3.84 9.85
C VAL A 103 0.93 -4.73 10.09
N PHE A 104 -0.02 -4.72 9.16
CA PHE A 104 -1.21 -5.59 9.20
C PHE A 104 -1.27 -6.41 7.91
N GLY A 105 -1.59 -7.70 8.04
CA GLY A 105 -1.72 -8.63 6.92
C GLY A 105 -2.56 -9.85 7.31
N ALA A 106 -2.11 -10.60 8.28
CA ALA A 106 -2.85 -11.74 8.79
C ALA A 106 -4.22 -11.32 9.36
N GLY A 107 -5.27 -12.07 9.01
CA GLY A 107 -6.64 -11.77 9.44
C GLY A 107 -7.37 -10.71 8.60
N LEU A 108 -6.68 -10.05 7.67
CA LEU A 108 -7.31 -9.19 6.65
C LEU A 108 -7.87 -10.02 5.47
N ASN A 109 -8.32 -9.38 4.42
CA ASN A 109 -9.13 -9.95 3.34
C ASN A 109 -10.44 -10.55 3.88
N VAL A 110 -11.14 -9.75 4.70
CA VAL A 110 -12.42 -10.13 5.33
C VAL A 110 -13.48 -9.06 5.10
N ALA A 111 -14.73 -9.53 4.95
CA ALA A 111 -15.90 -8.68 4.85
C ALA A 111 -16.66 -8.64 6.17
N HIS A 112 -17.13 -7.46 6.56
CA HIS A 112 -17.96 -7.25 7.73
C HIS A 112 -19.18 -6.39 7.41
N GLY A 113 -20.32 -6.66 8.04
CA GLY A 113 -21.47 -5.74 7.99
C GLY A 113 -21.14 -4.41 8.65
N CYS A 114 -21.68 -3.30 8.11
CA CYS A 114 -21.41 -1.95 8.63
C CYS A 114 -21.83 -1.76 10.09
N THR A 115 -22.78 -2.52 10.59
CA THR A 115 -23.18 -2.53 12.02
C THR A 115 -22.02 -2.87 12.96
N LYS A 116 -21.01 -3.60 12.46
CA LYS A 116 -19.77 -3.90 13.20
C LYS A 116 -18.70 -2.80 13.10
N THR A 117 -18.82 -1.90 12.13
CA THR A 117 -17.81 -0.87 11.83
C THR A 117 -18.38 0.54 11.63
N PRO A 118 -19.40 0.99 12.38
CA PRO A 118 -20.09 2.25 12.13
C PRO A 118 -19.13 3.45 12.27
N ARG A 119 -18.30 3.47 13.31
CA ARG A 119 -17.33 4.56 13.54
C ARG A 119 -16.29 4.67 12.41
N LEU A 120 -15.91 3.54 11.81
CA LEU A 120 -14.95 3.57 10.70
C LEU A 120 -15.60 4.13 9.43
N LEU A 121 -16.88 3.81 9.18
CA LEU A 121 -17.62 4.40 8.07
C LEU A 121 -17.76 5.92 8.25
N GLU A 122 -18.16 6.38 9.43
CA GLU A 122 -18.25 7.81 9.77
C GLU A 122 -16.90 8.53 9.62
N ALA A 123 -15.82 7.92 10.14
CA ALA A 123 -14.47 8.48 10.00
C ALA A 123 -14.02 8.54 8.53
N THR A 124 -14.43 7.57 7.72
CA THR A 124 -14.10 7.57 6.28
C THR A 124 -14.85 8.65 5.53
N GLN A 125 -16.13 8.88 5.85
CA GLN A 125 -16.92 9.97 5.30
C GLN A 125 -16.32 11.34 5.70
N ALA A 126 -15.88 11.47 6.94
CA ALA A 126 -15.22 12.68 7.43
C ALA A 126 -13.88 12.93 6.71
N LEU A 127 -13.08 11.88 6.50
CA LEU A 127 -11.85 11.97 5.73
C LEU A 127 -12.11 12.40 4.28
N PHE A 128 -13.12 11.79 3.63
CA PHE A 128 -13.50 12.16 2.27
C PHE A 128 -13.90 13.63 2.18
N LEU A 129 -14.71 14.11 3.13
CA LEU A 129 -15.13 15.50 3.21
C LEU A 129 -13.96 16.47 3.46
N ALA A 130 -13.00 16.07 4.30
CA ALA A 130 -11.79 16.87 4.58
C ALA A 130 -10.92 17.05 3.34
N VAL A 131 -10.80 16.03 2.50
CA VAL A 131 -9.94 16.03 1.31
C VAL A 131 -10.65 16.65 0.10
N HIS A 132 -11.91 16.32 -0.14
CA HIS A 132 -12.65 16.70 -1.36
C HIS A 132 -13.71 17.77 -1.13
N GLY A 133 -13.90 18.23 0.11
CA GLY A 133 -14.90 19.22 0.44
C GLY A 133 -16.32 18.65 0.26
N ARG A 134 -17.25 19.52 -0.21
CA ARG A 134 -18.66 19.13 -0.36
C ARG A 134 -19.00 18.33 -1.62
N LYS A 135 -17.99 17.83 -2.33
CA LYS A 135 -18.22 16.93 -3.45
C LYS A 135 -18.94 15.66 -2.95
N LYS A 136 -20.02 15.26 -3.59
CA LYS A 136 -20.75 14.05 -3.22
C LYS A 136 -20.09 12.79 -3.77
N GLU A 137 -19.48 12.93 -4.94
CA GLU A 137 -18.79 11.87 -5.67
C GLU A 137 -17.58 12.45 -6.38
N ILE A 138 -16.60 11.62 -6.63
CA ILE A 138 -15.44 11.93 -7.45
C ILE A 138 -15.18 10.77 -8.39
N THR A 139 -14.54 11.05 -9.51
CA THR A 139 -14.01 9.97 -10.35
C THR A 139 -12.84 9.28 -9.64
N TYR A 140 -12.60 8.04 -9.99
CA TYR A 140 -11.51 7.28 -9.38
C TYR A 140 -10.15 7.99 -9.54
N HIS A 141 -9.89 8.57 -10.71
CA HIS A 141 -8.68 9.35 -10.98
C HIS A 141 -8.52 10.57 -10.07
N GLU A 142 -9.61 11.29 -9.78
CA GLU A 142 -9.60 12.40 -8.82
C GLU A 142 -9.29 11.94 -7.40
N GLY A 143 -9.68 10.72 -7.00
CA GLY A 143 -9.39 10.15 -5.69
C GLY A 143 -7.92 9.90 -5.45
N ILE A 144 -7.18 9.49 -6.49
CA ILE A 144 -5.73 9.27 -6.44
C ILE A 144 -4.96 10.59 -6.59
N ALA A 145 -5.47 11.51 -7.41
CA ALA A 145 -4.81 12.78 -7.74
C ALA A 145 -5.08 13.92 -6.74
N SER A 146 -5.54 13.62 -5.52
CA SER A 146 -5.84 14.65 -4.49
C SER A 146 -4.58 15.38 -4.03
N ALA A 147 -4.04 16.21 -4.90
CA ALA A 147 -2.90 17.06 -4.59
C ALA A 147 -3.32 18.17 -3.62
N SER A 148 -2.64 18.27 -2.51
CA SER A 148 -2.77 19.43 -1.62
C SER A 148 -2.25 20.68 -2.32
N ARG A 149 -3.06 21.75 -2.34
CA ARG A 149 -2.72 23.00 -3.03
C ARG A 149 -1.75 23.87 -2.24
N SER A 150 -1.60 23.59 -0.95
CA SER A 150 -0.73 24.31 -0.05
C SER A 150 -0.25 23.42 1.08
N ILE A 151 0.80 23.82 1.78
CA ILE A 151 1.27 23.10 2.97
C ILE A 151 0.19 23.03 4.05
N SER A 152 -0.65 24.07 4.17
CA SER A 152 -1.78 24.08 5.11
C SER A 152 -2.82 23.01 4.77
N ASP A 153 -3.14 22.84 3.50
CA ASP A 153 -4.07 21.80 3.05
C ASP A 153 -3.46 20.43 3.26
N TRP A 154 -2.19 20.25 2.95
CA TRP A 154 -1.48 19.01 3.22
C TRP A 154 -1.52 18.63 4.70
N CYS A 155 -1.22 19.59 5.61
CA CYS A 155 -1.30 19.35 7.05
C CYS A 155 -2.70 18.92 7.51
N LYS A 156 -3.76 19.54 6.95
CA LYS A 156 -5.15 19.19 7.27
C LYS A 156 -5.49 17.76 6.79
N HIS A 157 -5.08 17.41 5.58
CA HIS A 157 -5.32 16.09 5.02
C HIS A 157 -4.57 15.00 5.80
N GLU A 158 -3.30 15.25 6.16
CA GLU A 158 -2.52 14.36 7.01
C GLU A 158 -3.16 14.17 8.39
N ALA A 159 -3.61 15.25 9.04
CA ALA A 159 -4.27 15.16 10.33
C ALA A 159 -5.58 14.35 10.24
N ALA A 160 -6.39 14.59 9.20
CA ALA A 160 -7.63 13.86 8.99
C ALA A 160 -7.36 12.36 8.71
N PHE A 161 -6.34 12.06 7.92
CA PHE A 161 -5.95 10.68 7.63
C PHE A 161 -5.41 9.96 8.88
N ARG A 162 -4.58 10.60 9.68
CA ARG A 162 -4.08 10.03 10.95
C ARG A 162 -5.19 9.75 11.94
N HIS A 163 -6.19 10.63 12.01
CA HIS A 163 -7.40 10.39 12.81
C HIS A 163 -8.15 9.16 12.28
N TRP A 164 -8.42 9.11 10.98
CA TRP A 164 -9.06 7.95 10.35
C TRP A 164 -8.30 6.66 10.63
N PHE A 165 -6.97 6.68 10.50
CA PHE A 165 -6.13 5.51 10.74
C PHE A 165 -6.20 5.03 12.20
N SER A 166 -6.30 5.93 13.17
CA SER A 166 -6.49 5.55 14.58
C SER A 166 -7.82 4.80 14.78
N VAL A 167 -8.90 5.24 14.11
CA VAL A 167 -10.20 4.55 14.13
C VAL A 167 -10.12 3.21 13.41
N TYR A 168 -9.38 3.12 12.30
CA TYR A 168 -9.12 1.89 11.56
C TYR A 168 -8.42 0.86 12.46
N VAL A 169 -7.31 1.22 13.10
CA VAL A 169 -6.55 0.35 14.01
C VAL A 169 -7.42 -0.11 15.17
N SER A 170 -8.12 0.81 15.85
CA SER A 170 -9.04 0.46 16.95
C SER A 170 -10.18 -0.46 16.49
N THR A 171 -10.57 -0.38 15.22
CA THR A 171 -11.56 -1.31 14.65
C THR A 171 -10.96 -2.68 14.42
N LEU A 172 -9.72 -2.76 13.90
CA LEU A 172 -9.01 -4.04 13.75
C LEU A 172 -8.83 -4.75 15.09
N GLU A 173 -8.41 -4.02 16.12
CA GLU A 173 -8.26 -4.56 17.49
C GLU A 173 -9.56 -5.17 18.02
N ARG A 174 -10.69 -4.47 17.82
CA ARG A 174 -12.02 -5.01 18.22
C ARG A 174 -12.43 -6.24 17.40
N LEU A 175 -11.95 -6.37 16.17
CA LEU A 175 -12.15 -7.53 15.31
C LEU A 175 -11.17 -8.67 15.61
N GLY A 176 -10.25 -8.49 16.56
CA GLY A 176 -9.23 -9.47 16.93
C GLY A 176 -8.07 -9.54 15.91
N ILE A 177 -7.92 -8.55 15.05
CA ILE A 177 -6.83 -8.46 14.07
C ILE A 177 -5.70 -7.62 14.69
N ALA A 178 -4.62 -8.30 15.05
CA ALA A 178 -3.45 -7.67 15.66
C ALA A 178 -2.42 -7.24 14.59
N PRO A 179 -1.58 -6.24 14.90
CA PRO A 179 -0.37 -5.99 14.13
C PRO A 179 0.46 -7.28 14.01
N GLN A 180 1.09 -7.47 12.87
CA GLN A 180 2.05 -8.56 12.74
C GLN A 180 3.23 -8.27 13.68
N GLU A 181 3.45 -9.16 14.63
CA GLU A 181 4.64 -9.07 15.47
C GLU A 181 5.87 -9.13 14.54
N ARG A 182 6.57 -8.03 14.49
CA ARG A 182 7.92 -8.06 14.00
C ARG A 182 8.71 -8.85 15.04
N ALA A 183 9.40 -9.91 14.63
CA ALA A 183 10.51 -10.40 15.43
C ALA A 183 11.38 -9.17 15.71
N SER A 184 11.29 -8.66 16.94
CA SER A 184 11.92 -7.40 17.35
C SER A 184 13.37 -7.46 16.87
N THR A 185 13.68 -6.73 15.82
CA THR A 185 15.07 -6.50 15.50
C THR A 185 15.58 -5.56 16.57
N GLN A 186 16.01 -6.10 17.70
CA GLN A 186 16.90 -5.43 18.64
C GLN A 186 18.25 -5.12 17.97
N ASN A 187 18.30 -5.31 16.65
CA ASN A 187 19.50 -5.11 15.87
C ASN A 187 19.49 -3.71 15.25
N ARG A 188 19.96 -2.74 16.03
CA ARG A 188 20.15 -1.35 15.59
C ARG A 188 20.87 -1.26 14.23
N ARG A 189 21.80 -2.17 13.95
CA ARG A 189 22.54 -2.20 12.68
C ARG A 189 21.66 -2.58 11.50
N LEU A 190 20.69 -3.47 11.70
CA LEU A 190 19.69 -3.78 10.66
C LEU A 190 18.80 -2.58 10.38
N ASP A 191 18.36 -1.87 11.41
CA ASP A 191 17.52 -0.67 11.24
C ASP A 191 18.26 0.47 10.52
N GLU A 192 19.56 0.64 10.81
CA GLU A 192 20.43 1.59 10.11
C GLU A 192 20.64 1.19 8.65
N LEU A 193 20.89 -0.10 8.39
CA LEU A 193 21.04 -0.65 7.05
C LEU A 193 19.74 -0.49 6.22
N LEU A 194 18.59 -0.79 6.81
CA LEU A 194 17.30 -0.67 6.13
C LEU A 194 16.95 0.79 5.82
N ARG A 195 17.27 1.73 6.72
CA ARG A 195 17.16 3.16 6.43
C ARG A 195 18.03 3.54 5.24
N GLY A 196 19.31 3.17 5.23
CA GLY A 196 20.19 3.43 4.09
C GLY A 196 19.70 2.83 2.78
N LEU A 197 19.10 1.63 2.81
CA LEU A 197 18.48 1.00 1.64
C LEU A 197 17.18 1.69 1.21
N ASN A 198 16.38 2.18 2.15
CA ASN A 198 15.13 2.90 1.85
C ASN A 198 15.40 4.32 1.32
N ASP A 199 16.44 4.97 1.77
CA ASP A 199 16.84 6.30 1.31
C ASP A 199 17.66 6.24 0.02
N TRP A 200 18.05 5.04 -0.42
CA TRP A 200 18.86 4.88 -1.63
C TRP A 200 18.11 5.40 -2.87
N PRO A 201 18.75 6.25 -3.71
CA PRO A 201 18.15 6.77 -4.93
C PRO A 201 17.82 5.63 -5.91
N LEU A 202 16.59 5.64 -6.46
CA LEU A 202 16.13 4.57 -7.35
C LEU A 202 16.79 4.58 -8.73
N ASP A 203 17.31 5.73 -9.13
CA ASP A 203 18.02 5.94 -10.41
C ASP A 203 19.48 5.52 -10.36
N GLN A 204 20.01 5.20 -9.19
CA GLN A 204 21.44 4.85 -9.02
C GLN A 204 21.65 3.35 -8.80
N PRO A 205 22.77 2.80 -9.33
CA PRO A 205 23.16 1.44 -9.00
C PRO A 205 23.53 1.33 -7.51
N LEU A 206 23.16 0.21 -6.90
CA LEU A 206 23.49 -0.04 -5.50
C LEU A 206 25.01 -0.16 -5.31
N LYS A 207 25.57 0.65 -4.40
CA LYS A 207 26.98 0.61 -4.00
C LYS A 207 27.09 0.08 -2.57
N LEU A 208 27.47 -1.19 -2.42
CA LEU A 208 27.58 -1.85 -1.10
C LEU A 208 28.57 -1.12 -0.18
N THR A 209 29.64 -0.55 -0.71
CA THR A 209 30.64 0.21 0.05
C THR A 209 30.05 1.39 0.82
N LEU A 210 29.03 2.05 0.28
CA LEU A 210 28.34 3.14 0.99
C LEU A 210 27.42 2.61 2.10
N LEU A 211 26.83 1.43 1.91
CA LEU A 211 26.06 0.76 2.96
C LEU A 211 26.97 0.24 4.08
N GLU A 212 28.16 -0.25 3.73
CA GLU A 212 29.18 -0.68 4.70
C GLU A 212 29.60 0.47 5.62
N SER A 213 29.92 1.64 5.04
CA SER A 213 30.32 2.81 5.82
C SER A 213 29.18 3.35 6.70
N GLY A 214 27.94 3.33 6.22
CA GLY A 214 26.77 3.81 6.96
C GLY A 214 26.31 2.88 8.08
N SER A 215 26.43 1.55 7.88
CA SER A 215 25.98 0.54 8.86
C SER A 215 27.11 -0.03 9.72
N GLN A 216 28.38 0.30 9.42
CA GLN A 216 29.57 -0.29 10.02
C GLN A 216 29.60 -1.83 9.94
N LEU A 217 29.04 -2.39 8.86
CA LEU A 217 29.00 -3.82 8.57
C LEU A 217 29.80 -4.09 7.30
N SER A 218 30.50 -5.22 7.23
CA SER A 218 31.08 -5.67 5.96
C SER A 218 30.02 -6.15 4.98
N ALA A 219 30.31 -6.15 3.67
CA ALA A 219 29.39 -6.64 2.64
C ALA A 219 28.85 -8.04 2.93
N ARG A 220 29.70 -8.92 3.48
CA ARG A 220 29.29 -10.27 3.89
C ARG A 220 28.25 -10.22 5.01
N HIS A 221 28.50 -9.45 6.07
CA HIS A 221 27.57 -9.31 7.18
C HIS A 221 26.24 -8.67 6.72
N ILE A 222 26.28 -7.68 5.82
CA ILE A 222 25.08 -7.10 5.21
C ILE A 222 24.28 -8.18 4.48
N HIS A 223 24.94 -9.00 3.66
CA HIS A 223 24.31 -10.08 2.93
C HIS A 223 23.66 -11.10 3.88
N ASP A 224 24.42 -11.58 4.88
CA ASP A 224 23.97 -12.60 5.83
C ASP A 224 22.81 -12.07 6.69
N LEU A 225 22.89 -10.81 7.13
CA LEU A 225 21.87 -10.16 7.93
C LEU A 225 20.56 -10.00 7.14
N LEU A 226 20.63 -9.49 5.91
CA LEU A 226 19.43 -9.33 5.06
C LEU A 226 18.83 -10.69 4.69
N ARG A 227 19.65 -11.69 4.37
CA ARG A 227 19.17 -13.04 4.07
C ARG A 227 18.50 -13.71 5.27
N SER A 228 19.10 -13.62 6.45
CA SER A 228 18.58 -14.27 7.66
C SER A 228 17.32 -13.58 8.19
N GLN A 229 17.25 -12.24 8.10
CA GLN A 229 16.14 -11.47 8.70
C GLN A 229 15.00 -11.18 7.71
N LEU A 230 15.31 -11.04 6.41
CA LEU A 230 14.34 -10.63 5.39
C LEU A 230 14.20 -11.64 4.25
N GLY A 231 14.99 -12.69 4.21
CA GLY A 231 14.99 -13.67 3.13
C GLY A 231 15.47 -13.16 1.77
N MET A 232 16.03 -11.93 1.70
CA MET A 232 16.40 -11.29 0.44
C MET A 232 17.77 -10.59 0.49
N THR A 233 18.30 -10.23 -0.69
CA THR A 233 19.55 -9.46 -0.82
C THR A 233 19.25 -7.96 -0.87
N ALA A 234 20.29 -7.12 -0.66
CA ALA A 234 20.17 -5.67 -0.82
C ALA A 234 19.75 -5.26 -2.24
N LEU A 235 20.23 -5.98 -3.26
CA LEU A 235 19.82 -5.76 -4.65
C LEU A 235 18.34 -6.10 -4.87
N ALA A 236 17.88 -7.24 -4.36
CA ALA A 236 16.46 -7.64 -4.44
C ALA A 236 15.56 -6.63 -3.73
N TRP A 237 16.05 -6.03 -2.62
CA TRP A 237 15.35 -4.94 -1.94
C TRP A 237 15.19 -3.70 -2.85
N LEU A 238 16.26 -3.25 -3.49
CA LEU A 238 16.22 -2.12 -4.41
C LEU A 238 15.33 -2.39 -5.62
N GLU A 239 15.41 -3.59 -6.19
CA GLU A 239 14.54 -4.04 -7.30
C GLU A 239 13.05 -3.99 -6.91
N ARG A 240 12.71 -4.45 -5.71
CA ARG A 240 11.36 -4.37 -5.16
C ARG A 240 10.89 -2.91 -5.05
N ARG A 241 11.71 -2.02 -4.48
CA ARG A 241 11.40 -0.60 -4.38
C ARG A 241 11.20 0.06 -5.74
N ARG A 242 12.06 -0.27 -6.72
CA ARG A 242 11.90 0.20 -8.11
C ARG A 242 10.57 -0.26 -8.72
N LEU A 243 10.21 -1.52 -8.48
CA LEU A 243 8.96 -2.08 -8.99
C LEU A 243 7.74 -1.39 -8.37
N ASP A 244 7.76 -1.16 -7.06
CA ASP A 244 6.67 -0.46 -6.37
C ASP A 244 6.55 0.99 -6.83
N ALA A 245 7.68 1.70 -7.01
CA ALA A 245 7.69 3.05 -7.56
C ALA A 245 7.23 3.11 -9.05
N ALA A 246 7.60 2.09 -9.86
CA ALA A 246 7.12 1.97 -11.22
C ALA A 246 5.60 1.82 -11.27
N ARG A 247 5.05 0.91 -10.47
CA ARG A 247 3.60 0.68 -10.38
C ARG A 247 2.87 1.94 -9.95
N GLN A 248 3.36 2.61 -8.93
CA GLN A 248 2.76 3.84 -8.42
C GLN A 248 2.72 4.93 -9.50
N ARG A 249 3.85 5.22 -10.16
CA ARG A 249 3.91 6.25 -11.21
C ARG A 249 3.07 5.91 -12.44
N LEU A 250 2.99 4.64 -12.80
CA LEU A 250 2.14 4.19 -13.91
C LEU A 250 0.64 4.37 -13.64
N THR A 251 0.22 4.31 -12.38
CA THR A 251 -1.19 4.41 -11.99
C THR A 251 -1.62 5.80 -11.55
N SER A 252 -0.70 6.65 -11.08
CA SER A 252 -1.02 7.95 -10.48
C SER A 252 -0.61 9.15 -11.31
N GLU A 253 0.25 8.96 -12.32
CA GLU A 253 0.83 10.06 -13.07
C GLU A 253 0.56 9.88 -14.57
N ASP A 254 0.18 10.97 -15.23
CA ASP A 254 0.14 11.06 -16.71
C ASP A 254 1.56 11.31 -17.29
N THR A 255 2.57 10.83 -16.59
CA THR A 255 3.98 10.98 -16.92
C THR A 255 4.37 10.04 -18.05
N ALA A 256 5.17 10.52 -18.99
CA ALA A 256 5.63 9.71 -20.11
C ALA A 256 6.44 8.48 -19.62
N LEU A 257 6.24 7.32 -20.26
CA LEU A 257 6.95 6.09 -19.91
C LEU A 257 8.47 6.26 -19.91
N LYS A 258 8.98 7.11 -20.79
CA LYS A 258 10.41 7.46 -20.88
C LYS A 258 10.92 8.14 -19.60
N GLU A 259 10.14 9.05 -19.05
CA GLU A 259 10.48 9.78 -17.82
C GLU A 259 10.46 8.86 -16.61
N ILE A 260 9.44 7.99 -16.53
CA ILE A 260 9.38 6.94 -15.50
C ILE A 260 10.61 6.04 -15.57
N ALA A 261 10.98 5.58 -16.78
CA ALA A 261 12.15 4.76 -16.96
C ALA A 261 13.44 5.44 -16.45
N PHE A 262 13.66 6.68 -16.81
CA PHE A 262 14.84 7.44 -16.37
C PHE A 262 14.86 7.68 -14.85
N ALA A 263 13.74 8.05 -14.29
CA ALA A 263 13.62 8.26 -12.84
C ALA A 263 13.83 6.98 -12.00
N LEU A 264 13.78 5.81 -12.64
CA LEU A 264 14.09 4.50 -12.04
C LEU A 264 15.48 3.97 -12.43
N GLY A 265 16.31 4.77 -13.12
CA GLY A 265 17.68 4.44 -13.47
C GLY A 265 17.85 3.63 -14.76
N PHE A 266 16.81 3.51 -15.59
CA PHE A 266 16.91 2.84 -16.88
C PHE A 266 17.36 3.83 -17.95
N ARG A 267 18.54 3.63 -18.52
CA ARG A 267 19.07 4.47 -19.60
C ARG A 267 18.26 4.38 -20.91
N HIS A 268 17.60 3.24 -21.11
CA HIS A 268 16.82 2.96 -22.33
C HIS A 268 15.42 2.46 -21.97
N PRO A 269 14.34 3.14 -22.40
CA PRO A 269 12.97 2.75 -22.15
C PRO A 269 12.61 1.29 -22.50
N PRO A 270 13.16 0.69 -23.59
CA PRO A 270 12.93 -0.72 -23.88
C PRO A 270 13.42 -1.66 -22.76
N HIS A 271 14.53 -1.34 -22.09
CA HIS A 271 15.02 -2.12 -20.95
C HIS A 271 14.07 -2.06 -19.75
N PHE A 272 13.52 -0.87 -19.48
CA PHE A 272 12.46 -0.70 -18.47
C PHE A 272 11.23 -1.56 -18.83
N THR A 273 10.77 -1.51 -20.08
CA THR A 273 9.61 -2.28 -20.54
C THR A 273 9.84 -3.79 -20.36
N ALA A 274 10.99 -4.31 -20.76
CA ALA A 274 11.34 -5.72 -20.61
C ALA A 274 11.47 -6.12 -19.13
N TRP A 275 12.11 -5.29 -18.32
CA TRP A 275 12.27 -5.48 -16.89
C TRP A 275 10.91 -5.50 -16.18
N PHE A 276 10.07 -4.50 -16.44
CA PHE A 276 8.74 -4.40 -15.84
C PHE A 276 7.86 -5.59 -16.21
N LYS A 277 7.86 -5.99 -17.52
CA LYS A 277 7.12 -7.16 -17.98
C LYS A 277 7.59 -8.45 -17.31
N ARG A 278 8.89 -8.63 -17.11
CA ARG A 278 9.44 -9.79 -16.40
C ARG A 278 8.96 -9.89 -14.96
N HIS A 279 8.80 -8.74 -14.27
CA HIS A 279 8.37 -8.70 -12.87
C HIS A 279 6.85 -8.69 -12.66
N THR A 280 6.07 -8.27 -13.65
CA THR A 280 4.62 -8.10 -13.53
C THR A 280 3.80 -8.98 -14.47
N GLY A 281 4.44 -9.59 -15.46
CA GLY A 281 3.77 -10.31 -16.54
C GLY A 281 3.20 -9.41 -17.65
N MET A 282 3.18 -8.08 -17.46
CA MET A 282 2.52 -7.11 -18.34
C MET A 282 3.49 -6.00 -18.75
N THR A 283 3.28 -5.41 -19.94
CA THR A 283 4.03 -4.20 -20.33
C THR A 283 3.60 -3.00 -19.47
N PRO A 284 4.45 -1.96 -19.30
CA PRO A 284 4.06 -0.74 -18.59
C PRO A 284 2.82 -0.07 -19.18
N THR A 285 2.65 -0.06 -20.51
CA THR A 285 1.48 0.47 -21.21
C THR A 285 0.22 -0.31 -20.83
N ALA A 286 0.25 -1.63 -20.99
CA ALA A 286 -0.85 -2.49 -20.61
C ALA A 286 -1.18 -2.38 -19.11
N PHE A 287 -0.16 -2.25 -18.26
CA PHE A 287 -0.35 -2.05 -16.82
C PHE A 287 -1.02 -0.70 -16.52
N ARG A 288 -0.64 0.38 -17.23
CA ARG A 288 -1.26 1.70 -17.12
C ARG A 288 -2.73 1.65 -17.56
N GLU A 289 -3.03 0.98 -18.67
CA GLU A 289 -4.38 0.80 -19.18
C GLU A 289 -5.24 -0.02 -18.20
N VAL A 290 -4.72 -1.13 -17.71
CA VAL A 290 -5.38 -1.97 -16.71
C VAL A 290 -5.37 -1.30 -15.34
N GLY A 291 -4.32 -0.58 -14.97
CA GLY A 291 -4.24 0.24 -13.76
C GLY A 291 -5.12 1.47 -13.87
N GLY A 292 -5.28 2.05 -15.05
CA GLY A 292 -6.31 3.02 -15.39
C GLY A 292 -7.73 2.42 -15.32
N ILE A 293 -7.90 1.14 -15.60
CA ILE A 293 -9.16 0.38 -15.52
C ILE A 293 -9.32 -0.33 -14.14
N SER A 294 -8.26 -0.78 -13.50
CA SER A 294 -8.28 -1.40 -12.14
C SER A 294 -8.03 -0.40 -11.03
N GLY A 295 -7.53 0.73 -11.37
CA GLY A 295 -7.44 1.95 -10.63
C GLY A 295 -8.52 2.92 -11.05
N ALA A 296 -9.29 2.66 -12.07
CA ALA A 296 -10.47 3.40 -12.49
C ALA A 296 -11.75 2.71 -12.00
#